data_531dd5880c8ce84bcb00e862597be7de
#
_entry.id   531dd5880c8ce84bcb00e862597be7de
#
_cell.length_a   1.000
_cell.length_b   1.000
_cell.length_c   1.000
_cell.angle_alpha   90.00
_cell.angle_beta   90.00
_cell.angle_gamma   90.00
#
_symmetry.space_group_name_H-M   'P 1'
#
loop_
_entity.id
_entity.type
_entity.pdbx_description
1 polymer ?
#
loop_
_entity_poly.entity_id
_entity_poly.type
_entity_poly.pdbx_seq_one_letter_code
_entity_poly.pdbx_strand_id
1 'polypeptide(L)'
;CGFFCEENHVLSIDGKENIFIIDPIDGTRNYTRKNPICAISVALEQKGRVTLGIVLPLFTDEVYSAERGQGAYYNGTRISVSDRDFKNGIVRTSFSSYDRSLSPICFETARKIFPQVNDLRRYGACSVELCKLAKGEEDRFFELTLNPWDYAAAGLVLEEAGGCLTGRNRNPLDYRKKTLVIAANKKENREKLSSIVSSVLDEHQYQR
;
A
#
# COMPACT_ATOMS: atom_id res chain seq x y z
N CYS A 1 -9.81 -15.42 17.47
CA CYS A 1 -9.18 -14.34 16.71
C CYS A 1 -7.73 -14.19 17.11
N GLY A 2 -6.87 -13.81 16.16
CA GLY A 2 -5.52 -13.34 16.41
C GLY A 2 -5.41 -11.84 16.19
N PHE A 3 -4.34 -11.24 16.70
CA PHE A 3 -4.00 -9.85 16.46
C PHE A 3 -2.56 -9.75 15.96
N PHE A 4 -2.35 -9.03 14.86
CA PHE A 4 -1.06 -8.76 14.26
C PHE A 4 -0.90 -7.25 14.15
N CYS A 5 -0.13 -6.66 15.06
CA CYS A 5 -0.06 -5.22 15.26
C CYS A 5 1.39 -4.73 15.25
N GLU A 6 1.65 -3.50 14.77
CA GLU A 6 2.98 -2.91 14.73
C GLU A 6 3.61 -2.77 16.12
N GLU A 7 2.86 -2.32 17.12
CA GLU A 7 3.35 -1.96 18.46
C GLU A 7 3.57 -3.17 19.40
N ASN A 8 4.23 -4.24 18.91
CA ASN A 8 4.68 -5.41 19.71
C ASN A 8 3.58 -6.26 20.39
N HIS A 9 2.35 -6.14 19.97
CA HIS A 9 1.27 -6.98 20.48
C HIS A 9 0.88 -8.08 19.50
N VAL A 10 1.88 -8.85 19.03
CA VAL A 10 1.62 -10.09 18.30
C VAL A 10 1.08 -11.10 19.31
N LEU A 11 -0.22 -11.10 19.52
CA LEU A 11 -0.88 -12.28 20.06
C LEU A 11 -0.77 -13.34 18.96
N SER A 12 -0.29 -14.53 19.31
CA SER A 12 -0.03 -15.62 18.36
C SER A 12 -1.09 -15.69 17.25
N ILE A 13 -0.64 -15.55 16.02
CA ILE A 13 -1.49 -15.68 14.81
C ILE A 13 -1.47 -17.11 14.27
N ASP A 14 -0.60 -17.98 14.82
CA ASP A 14 -0.45 -19.35 14.37
C ASP A 14 -1.72 -20.14 14.65
N GLY A 15 -2.21 -20.83 13.61
CA GLY A 15 -3.45 -21.62 13.68
C GLY A 15 -4.74 -20.81 13.82
N LYS A 16 -4.70 -19.46 13.72
CA LYS A 16 -5.90 -18.64 13.76
C LYS A 16 -6.47 -18.45 12.35
N GLU A 17 -7.78 -18.64 12.23
CA GLU A 17 -8.51 -18.42 10.97
C GLU A 17 -8.93 -16.95 10.80
N ASN A 18 -9.07 -16.20 11.90
CA ASN A 18 -9.45 -14.79 11.88
C ASN A 18 -8.36 -13.98 12.58
N ILE A 19 -7.76 -13.04 11.85
CA ILE A 19 -6.66 -12.20 12.33
C ILE A 19 -6.98 -10.75 12.03
N PHE A 20 -6.99 -9.93 13.09
CA PHE A 20 -6.95 -8.48 12.92
C PHE A 20 -5.51 -8.04 12.67
N ILE A 21 -5.30 -7.32 11.57
CA ILE A 21 -4.03 -6.71 11.18
C ILE A 21 -4.18 -5.22 11.39
N ILE A 22 -3.37 -4.65 12.30
CA ILE A 22 -3.59 -3.28 12.81
C ILE A 22 -2.30 -2.49 12.77
N ASP A 23 -2.37 -1.31 12.19
CA ASP A 23 -1.41 -0.23 12.40
C ASP A 23 -2.11 0.87 13.20
N PRO A 24 -1.71 1.10 14.45
CA PRO A 24 -2.30 2.15 15.28
C PRO A 24 -2.00 3.56 14.77
N ILE A 25 -0.86 3.77 14.13
CA ILE A 25 -0.45 5.08 13.57
C ILE A 25 0.49 4.87 12.37
N ASP A 26 -0.07 4.52 11.20
CA ASP A 26 0.69 4.59 9.95
C ASP A 26 1.14 6.03 9.70
N GLY A 27 2.42 6.20 9.39
CA GLY A 27 3.02 7.53 9.25
C GLY A 27 3.45 8.18 10.56
N THR A 28 3.97 7.43 11.53
CA THR A 28 4.43 7.90 12.85
C THR A 28 5.34 9.13 12.77
N ARG A 29 6.22 9.22 11.75
CA ARG A 29 7.07 10.40 11.53
C ARG A 29 6.28 11.66 11.14
N ASN A 30 5.18 11.49 10.42
CA ASN A 30 4.25 12.56 10.11
C ASN A 30 3.49 12.99 11.37
N TYR A 31 2.94 12.01 12.08
CA TYR A 31 2.20 12.23 13.32
C TYR A 31 3.01 13.05 14.35
N THR A 32 4.24 12.65 14.65
CA THR A 32 5.12 13.37 15.61
C THR A 32 5.46 14.79 15.19
N ARG A 33 5.29 15.15 13.91
CA ARG A 33 5.49 16.48 13.35
C ARG A 33 4.20 17.25 13.09
N LYS A 34 3.06 16.70 13.55
CA LYS A 34 1.72 17.27 13.30
C LYS A 34 1.40 17.44 11.81
N ASN A 35 2.00 16.61 10.96
CA ASN A 35 1.62 16.51 9.56
C ASN A 35 0.39 15.62 9.46
N PRO A 36 -0.70 16.06 8.80
CA PRO A 36 -1.98 15.34 8.79
C PRO A 36 -1.97 14.03 7.98
N ILE A 37 -0.87 13.70 7.28
CA ILE A 37 -0.78 12.48 6.47
C ILE A 37 -0.33 11.31 7.37
N CYS A 38 -1.25 10.81 8.16
CA CYS A 38 -1.12 9.63 8.99
C CYS A 38 -2.51 9.05 9.27
N ALA A 39 -2.60 7.76 9.55
CA ALA A 39 -3.88 7.08 9.71
C ALA A 39 -3.81 5.91 10.70
N ILE A 40 -4.97 5.51 11.22
CA ILE A 40 -5.20 4.19 11.81
C ILE A 40 -5.61 3.25 10.68
N SER A 41 -4.99 2.07 10.60
CA SER A 41 -5.29 1.05 9.60
C SER A 41 -5.71 -0.25 10.28
N VAL A 42 -6.88 -0.78 9.94
CA VAL A 42 -7.43 -2.02 10.50
C VAL A 42 -7.94 -2.92 9.40
N ALA A 43 -7.40 -4.13 9.31
CA ALA A 43 -7.89 -5.16 8.41
C ALA A 43 -8.32 -6.41 9.18
N LEU A 44 -9.30 -7.14 8.65
CA LEU A 44 -9.64 -8.49 9.08
C LEU A 44 -9.21 -9.48 7.99
N GLU A 45 -8.26 -10.33 8.32
CA GLU A 45 -7.91 -11.50 7.53
C GLU A 45 -8.72 -12.70 7.99
N GLN A 46 -9.36 -13.40 7.04
CA GLN A 46 -10.06 -14.65 7.27
C GLN A 46 -9.55 -15.70 6.30
N LYS A 47 -8.99 -16.80 6.81
CA LYS A 47 -8.46 -17.92 6.02
C LYS A 47 -7.48 -17.49 4.92
N GLY A 48 -6.57 -16.58 5.25
CA GLY A 48 -5.53 -16.09 4.33
C GLY A 48 -6.00 -14.99 3.36
N ARG A 49 -7.21 -14.45 3.53
CA ARG A 49 -7.74 -13.37 2.70
C ARG A 49 -8.21 -12.20 3.55
N VAL A 50 -7.86 -11.00 3.18
CA VAL A 50 -8.43 -9.80 3.79
C VAL A 50 -9.88 -9.65 3.32
N THR A 51 -10.82 -9.60 4.27
CA THR A 51 -12.26 -9.53 4.02
C THR A 51 -12.88 -8.20 4.43
N LEU A 52 -12.25 -7.48 5.36
CA LEU A 52 -12.65 -6.14 5.78
C LEU A 52 -11.40 -5.26 5.87
N GLY A 53 -11.50 -4.02 5.44
CA GLY A 53 -10.45 -3.00 5.56
C GLY A 53 -11.05 -1.65 5.91
N ILE A 54 -10.47 -1.00 6.92
CA ILE A 54 -10.83 0.35 7.35
C ILE A 54 -9.54 1.16 7.53
N VAL A 55 -9.50 2.35 6.93
CA VAL A 55 -8.42 3.32 7.13
C VAL A 55 -9.03 4.64 7.57
N LEU A 56 -8.53 5.15 8.69
CA LEU A 56 -8.99 6.39 9.33
C LEU A 56 -7.85 7.40 9.35
N PRO A 57 -7.72 8.30 8.35
CA PRO A 57 -6.78 9.40 8.41
C PRO A 57 -6.99 10.22 9.68
N LEU A 58 -5.90 10.46 10.41
CA LEU A 58 -5.94 11.27 11.61
C LEU A 58 -6.05 12.76 11.25
N PHE A 59 -6.64 13.54 12.11
CA PHE A 59 -6.85 14.99 11.95
C PHE A 59 -7.84 15.39 10.85
N THR A 60 -8.61 14.44 10.30
CA THR A 60 -9.68 14.68 9.33
C THR A 60 -10.89 13.81 9.68
N ASP A 61 -12.05 14.12 9.12
CA ASP A 61 -13.27 13.31 9.24
C ASP A 61 -13.37 12.27 8.11
N GLU A 62 -12.23 11.83 7.59
CA GLU A 62 -12.16 10.88 6.48
C GLU A 62 -12.21 9.44 6.99
N VAL A 63 -13.00 8.61 6.32
CA VAL A 63 -13.07 7.16 6.53
C VAL A 63 -13.04 6.46 5.19
N TYR A 64 -12.04 5.62 4.97
CA TYR A 64 -12.02 4.68 3.86
C TYR A 64 -12.38 3.29 4.36
N SER A 65 -13.28 2.62 3.68
CA SER A 65 -13.72 1.27 4.07
C SER A 65 -14.02 0.41 2.86
N ALA A 66 -13.79 -0.90 3.03
CA ALA A 66 -14.20 -1.90 2.05
C ALA A 66 -14.52 -3.22 2.76
N GLU A 67 -15.51 -3.93 2.24
CA GLU A 67 -15.78 -5.33 2.51
C GLU A 67 -15.64 -6.11 1.18
N ARG A 68 -15.02 -7.27 1.24
CA ARG A 68 -14.73 -8.10 0.05
C ARG A 68 -16.00 -8.38 -0.74
N GLY A 69 -16.01 -7.96 -2.02
CA GLY A 69 -17.13 -8.11 -2.95
C GLY A 69 -18.24 -7.07 -2.81
N GLN A 70 -18.09 -6.07 -1.93
CA GLN A 70 -19.12 -5.03 -1.71
C GLN A 70 -18.71 -3.65 -2.28
N GLY A 71 -17.46 -3.51 -2.74
CA GLY A 71 -16.90 -2.26 -3.22
C GLY A 71 -16.20 -1.46 -2.12
N ALA A 72 -15.60 -0.34 -2.52
CA ALA A 72 -14.88 0.58 -1.64
C ALA A 72 -15.65 1.88 -1.45
N TYR A 73 -15.51 2.45 -0.26
CA TYR A 73 -16.25 3.64 0.16
C TYR A 73 -15.34 4.67 0.83
N TYR A 74 -15.61 5.94 0.55
CA TYR A 74 -15.05 7.11 1.23
C TYR A 74 -16.20 7.88 1.87
N ASN A 75 -16.23 7.98 3.20
CA ASN A 75 -17.32 8.59 3.97
C ASN A 75 -18.72 8.09 3.53
N GLY A 76 -18.86 6.77 3.31
CA GLY A 76 -20.10 6.14 2.86
C GLY A 76 -20.43 6.32 1.36
N THR A 77 -19.66 7.11 0.62
CA THR A 77 -19.83 7.26 -0.82
C THR A 77 -18.91 6.28 -1.55
N ARG A 78 -19.45 5.55 -2.53
CA ARG A 78 -18.68 4.59 -3.32
C ARG A 78 -17.61 5.29 -4.14
N ILE A 79 -16.40 4.74 -4.14
CA ILE A 79 -15.23 5.25 -4.86
C ILE A 79 -14.74 4.27 -5.91
N SER A 80 -13.97 4.78 -6.85
CA SER A 80 -13.27 3.98 -7.86
C SER A 80 -11.93 4.62 -8.22
N VAL A 81 -11.01 3.78 -8.68
CA VAL A 81 -9.72 4.23 -9.21
C VAL A 81 -9.88 5.09 -10.45
N SER A 82 -8.85 5.84 -10.79
CA SER A 82 -8.78 6.64 -12.02
C SER A 82 -8.67 5.75 -13.27
N ASP A 83 -8.97 6.32 -14.43
CA ASP A 83 -8.76 5.69 -15.74
C ASP A 83 -7.49 6.20 -16.45
N ARG A 84 -6.59 6.90 -15.75
CA ARG A 84 -5.37 7.49 -16.34
C ARG A 84 -4.38 6.42 -16.80
N ASP A 85 -3.75 6.68 -17.92
CA ASP A 85 -2.66 5.84 -18.46
C ASP A 85 -1.34 6.07 -17.69
N PHE A 86 -0.27 5.35 -18.11
CA PHE A 86 1.01 5.43 -17.42
C PHE A 86 1.64 6.83 -17.48
N LYS A 87 1.55 7.51 -18.62
CA LYS A 87 2.19 8.80 -18.84
C LYS A 87 1.54 9.93 -18.06
N ASN A 88 0.23 9.91 -17.96
CA ASN A 88 -0.57 10.97 -17.33
C ASN A 88 -0.81 10.76 -15.83
N GLY A 89 -0.30 9.66 -15.28
CA GLY A 89 -0.54 9.33 -13.88
C GLY A 89 0.56 9.78 -12.92
N ILE A 90 0.17 9.86 -11.64
CA ILE A 90 1.05 10.15 -10.51
C ILE A 90 1.46 8.82 -9.86
N VAL A 91 2.75 8.70 -9.53
CA VAL A 91 3.30 7.56 -8.80
C VAL A 91 3.69 7.95 -7.39
N ARG A 92 3.33 7.12 -6.42
CA ARG A 92 3.81 7.19 -5.05
C ARG A 92 4.96 6.24 -4.82
N THR A 93 5.91 6.65 -4.00
CA THR A 93 7.05 5.80 -3.64
C THR A 93 7.57 6.14 -2.26
N SER A 94 8.30 5.18 -1.69
CA SER A 94 9.13 5.39 -0.52
C SER A 94 10.61 5.27 -0.89
N PHE A 95 11.47 5.87 -0.06
CA PHE A 95 12.93 5.78 -0.18
C PHE A 95 13.53 4.89 0.92
N SER A 96 12.73 3.97 1.47
CA SER A 96 13.13 3.00 2.49
C SER A 96 13.89 3.64 3.67
N SER A 97 13.27 4.64 4.27
CA SER A 97 13.93 5.44 5.33
C SER A 97 14.25 4.65 6.61
N TYR A 98 13.70 3.47 6.78
CA TYR A 98 13.99 2.53 7.87
C TYR A 98 15.11 1.54 7.52
N ASP A 99 15.31 1.24 6.23
CA ASP A 99 16.44 0.45 5.74
C ASP A 99 17.14 1.22 4.61
N ARG A 100 18.11 2.02 4.98
CA ARG A 100 18.84 2.87 4.03
C ARG A 100 19.68 2.11 3.03
N SER A 101 19.96 0.83 3.25
CA SER A 101 20.63 -0.02 2.27
C SER A 101 19.83 -0.18 0.97
N LEU A 102 18.52 0.01 1.04
CA LEU A 102 17.60 -0.03 -0.10
C LEU A 102 17.47 1.31 -0.85
N SER A 103 17.97 2.40 -0.26
CA SER A 103 17.82 3.73 -0.86
C SER A 103 18.39 3.83 -2.28
N PRO A 104 19.56 3.26 -2.63
CA PRO A 104 20.06 3.29 -4.01
C PRO A 104 19.07 2.67 -5.00
N ILE A 105 18.43 1.55 -4.65
CA ILE A 105 17.42 0.88 -5.48
C ILE A 105 16.18 1.78 -5.63
N CYS A 106 15.73 2.39 -4.54
CA CYS A 106 14.57 3.29 -4.57
C CYS A 106 14.83 4.50 -5.46
N PHE A 107 16.00 5.15 -5.35
CA PHE A 107 16.36 6.31 -6.17
C PHE A 107 16.55 5.93 -7.64
N GLU A 108 17.17 4.79 -7.94
CA GLU A 108 17.33 4.33 -9.30
C GLU A 108 15.96 3.99 -9.94
N THR A 109 15.08 3.35 -9.19
CA THR A 109 13.71 3.09 -9.63
C THR A 109 12.97 4.40 -9.92
N ALA A 110 13.06 5.37 -9.01
CA ALA A 110 12.48 6.70 -9.21
C ALA A 110 13.04 7.40 -10.46
N ARG A 111 14.35 7.34 -10.68
CA ARG A 111 15.02 7.89 -11.88
C ARG A 111 14.50 7.28 -13.19
N LYS A 112 14.25 5.96 -13.20
CA LYS A 112 13.69 5.27 -14.38
C LYS A 112 12.21 5.58 -14.61
N ILE A 113 11.43 5.78 -13.54
CA ILE A 113 9.99 6.05 -13.62
C ILE A 113 9.71 7.50 -14.00
N PHE A 114 10.40 8.47 -13.38
CA PHE A 114 10.07 9.89 -13.46
C PHE A 114 9.90 10.43 -14.89
N PRO A 115 10.76 10.09 -15.89
CA PRO A 115 10.58 10.57 -17.26
C PRO A 115 9.36 10.00 -18.00
N GLN A 116 8.69 9.00 -17.42
CA GLN A 116 7.60 8.25 -18.06
C GLN A 116 6.22 8.57 -17.45
N VAL A 117 6.15 9.41 -16.44
CA VAL A 117 4.94 9.71 -15.67
C VAL A 117 4.72 11.21 -15.55
N ASN A 118 3.54 11.62 -15.11
CA ASN A 118 3.26 13.04 -14.89
C ASN A 118 4.00 13.60 -13.66
N ASP A 119 4.02 12.84 -12.55
CA ASP A 119 4.71 13.24 -11.32
C ASP A 119 5.07 12.02 -10.47
N LEU A 120 6.07 12.22 -9.61
CA LEU A 120 6.49 11.26 -8.59
C LEU A 120 6.43 11.93 -7.22
N ARG A 121 5.72 11.33 -6.27
CA ARG A 121 5.48 11.92 -4.95
C ARG A 121 5.75 10.93 -3.82
N ARG A 122 6.01 11.47 -2.62
CA ARG A 122 6.16 10.71 -1.38
C ARG A 122 5.46 11.45 -0.23
N TYR A 123 4.55 10.76 0.47
CA TYR A 123 3.90 11.31 1.66
C TYR A 123 4.33 10.62 2.96
N GLY A 124 4.63 9.32 2.92
CA GLY A 124 5.20 8.59 4.04
C GLY A 124 4.16 8.04 5.01
N ALA A 125 2.98 7.71 4.51
CA ALA A 125 1.95 6.91 5.16
C ALA A 125 1.31 6.03 4.09
N CYS A 126 1.65 4.75 4.06
CA CYS A 126 1.31 3.82 3.00
C CYS A 126 -0.21 3.62 2.87
N SER A 127 -0.90 3.46 4.00
CA SER A 127 -2.35 3.24 3.99
C SER A 127 -3.10 4.44 3.40
N VAL A 128 -2.67 5.67 3.72
CA VAL A 128 -3.24 6.91 3.15
C VAL A 128 -2.96 7.00 1.64
N GLU A 129 -1.72 6.69 1.22
CA GLU A 129 -1.31 6.74 -0.19
C GLU A 129 -2.10 5.74 -1.04
N LEU A 130 -2.31 4.51 -0.57
CA LEU A 130 -3.13 3.50 -1.24
C LEU A 130 -4.62 3.87 -1.27
N CYS A 131 -5.16 4.48 -0.21
CA CYS A 131 -6.53 4.99 -0.18
C CYS A 131 -6.75 6.14 -1.18
N LYS A 132 -5.78 7.04 -1.34
CA LYS A 132 -5.83 8.10 -2.37
C LYS A 132 -5.79 7.52 -3.79
N LEU A 133 -5.02 6.45 -4.00
CA LEU A 133 -5.06 5.71 -5.26
C LEU A 133 -6.43 5.08 -5.50
N ALA A 134 -7.03 4.45 -4.49
CA ALA A 134 -8.38 3.88 -4.55
C ALA A 134 -9.46 4.92 -4.89
N LYS A 135 -9.30 6.15 -4.41
CA LYS A 135 -10.20 7.28 -4.69
C LYS A 135 -9.94 7.93 -6.07
N GLY A 136 -8.92 7.48 -6.80
CA GLY A 136 -8.57 8.02 -8.11
C GLY A 136 -7.82 9.36 -8.07
N GLU A 137 -7.35 9.80 -6.91
CA GLU A 137 -6.52 11.01 -6.78
C GLU A 137 -5.10 10.75 -7.29
N GLU A 138 -4.66 9.49 -7.27
CA GLU A 138 -3.35 9.01 -7.68
C GLU A 138 -3.51 7.72 -8.48
N ASP A 139 -2.41 7.18 -9.03
CA ASP A 139 -2.54 6.14 -10.03
C ASP A 139 -1.68 4.91 -9.75
N ARG A 140 -0.56 5.07 -9.07
CA ARG A 140 0.39 3.97 -8.81
C ARG A 140 1.15 4.18 -7.51
N PHE A 141 1.60 3.05 -6.97
CA PHE A 141 2.38 3.02 -5.75
C PHE A 141 3.41 1.89 -5.83
N PHE A 142 4.61 2.11 -5.29
CA PHE A 142 5.53 1.03 -4.98
C PHE A 142 6.34 1.33 -3.72
N GLU A 143 6.57 0.30 -2.93
CA GLU A 143 7.51 0.31 -1.82
C GLU A 143 8.20 -1.04 -1.72
N LEU A 144 9.53 -1.04 -1.52
CA LEU A 144 10.34 -2.26 -1.56
C LEU A 144 10.12 -3.16 -0.36
N THR A 145 9.65 -2.61 0.75
CA THR A 145 9.49 -3.39 1.97
C THR A 145 8.44 -2.77 2.89
N LEU A 146 7.31 -3.44 3.00
CA LEU A 146 6.17 -3.09 3.84
C LEU A 146 5.79 -4.25 4.74
N ASN A 147 5.37 -3.93 5.95
CA ASN A 147 4.74 -4.90 6.83
C ASN A 147 3.25 -5.05 6.47
N PRO A 148 2.60 -6.15 6.84
CA PRO A 148 1.18 -6.36 6.51
C PRO A 148 0.24 -5.26 7.03
N TRP A 149 0.51 -4.68 8.19
CA TRP A 149 -0.32 -3.63 8.77
C TRP A 149 -0.27 -2.32 7.98
N ASP A 150 0.82 -2.05 7.23
CA ASP A 150 0.96 -0.87 6.39
C ASP A 150 -0.02 -0.89 5.19
N TYR A 151 -0.36 -2.09 4.65
CA TYR A 151 -1.07 -2.18 3.37
C TYR A 151 -2.32 -3.08 3.37
N ALA A 152 -2.57 -3.93 4.37
CA ALA A 152 -3.64 -4.92 4.29
C ALA A 152 -5.04 -4.27 4.14
N ALA A 153 -5.36 -3.28 4.96
CA ALA A 153 -6.64 -2.60 4.92
C ALA A 153 -6.79 -1.76 3.63
N ALA A 154 -5.83 -0.88 3.38
CA ALA A 154 -5.85 -0.02 2.20
C ALA A 154 -5.74 -0.80 0.88
N GLY A 155 -5.06 -1.95 0.91
CA GLY A 155 -5.00 -2.88 -0.21
C GLY A 155 -6.36 -3.43 -0.59
N LEU A 156 -7.17 -3.84 0.38
CA LEU A 156 -8.56 -4.25 0.12
C LEU A 156 -9.39 -3.07 -0.43
N VAL A 157 -9.26 -1.88 0.18
CA VAL A 157 -9.95 -0.68 -0.32
C VAL A 157 -9.60 -0.43 -1.79
N LEU A 158 -8.33 -0.57 -2.15
CA LEU A 158 -7.88 -0.40 -3.54
C LEU A 158 -8.44 -1.48 -4.47
N GLU A 159 -8.40 -2.76 -4.08
CA GLU A 159 -8.95 -3.85 -4.89
C GLU A 159 -10.46 -3.67 -5.14
N GLU A 160 -11.21 -3.34 -4.10
CA GLU A 160 -12.66 -3.12 -4.17
C GLU A 160 -13.04 -1.82 -4.92
N ALA A 161 -12.10 -0.87 -5.06
CA ALA A 161 -12.23 0.30 -5.92
C ALA A 161 -11.89 0.00 -7.40
N GLY A 162 -11.49 -1.22 -7.74
CA GLY A 162 -11.12 -1.64 -9.10
C GLY A 162 -9.64 -1.52 -9.43
N GLY A 163 -8.78 -1.20 -8.45
CA GLY A 163 -7.33 -1.23 -8.60
C GLY A 163 -6.74 -2.63 -8.41
N CYS A 164 -5.44 -2.71 -8.41
CA CYS A 164 -4.74 -3.99 -8.27
C CYS A 164 -3.40 -3.85 -7.54
N LEU A 165 -3.09 -4.89 -6.73
CA LEU A 165 -1.82 -4.98 -6.00
C LEU A 165 -1.10 -6.29 -6.34
N THR A 166 0.22 -6.28 -6.10
CA THR A 166 1.05 -7.49 -6.20
C THR A 166 2.31 -7.33 -5.37
N GLY A 167 2.85 -8.46 -4.96
CA GLY A 167 4.19 -8.56 -4.38
C GLY A 167 5.27 -8.66 -5.47
N ARG A 168 6.46 -9.07 -5.03
CA ARG A 168 7.61 -9.33 -5.90
C ARG A 168 7.25 -10.41 -6.95
N ASN A 169 7.77 -10.24 -8.16
CA ASN A 169 7.55 -11.15 -9.29
C ASN A 169 6.07 -11.40 -9.61
N ARG A 170 5.21 -10.41 -9.30
CA ARG A 170 3.76 -10.48 -9.49
C ARG A 170 3.07 -11.57 -8.66
N ASN A 171 3.72 -12.04 -7.59
CA ASN A 171 3.12 -13.01 -6.68
C ASN A 171 1.99 -12.36 -5.87
N PRO A 172 0.98 -13.14 -5.45
CA PRO A 172 0.01 -12.70 -4.47
C PRO A 172 0.69 -12.23 -3.17
N LEU A 173 0.09 -11.27 -2.50
CA LEU A 173 0.58 -10.78 -1.22
C LEU A 173 0.30 -11.80 -0.11
N ASP A 174 1.31 -12.03 0.74
CA ASP A 174 1.16 -12.79 1.98
C ASP A 174 1.01 -11.80 3.14
N TYR A 175 -0.20 -11.68 3.66
CA TYR A 175 -0.54 -10.73 4.73
C TYR A 175 0.05 -11.12 6.10
N ARG A 176 0.98 -12.05 6.15
CA ARG A 176 1.71 -12.46 7.36
C ARG A 176 3.20 -12.18 7.27
N LYS A 177 3.67 -11.64 6.14
CA LYS A 177 5.08 -11.39 5.88
C LYS A 177 5.33 -10.00 5.34
N LYS A 178 6.47 -9.47 5.73
CA LYS A 178 7.01 -8.27 5.12
C LYS A 178 7.33 -8.51 3.64
N THR A 179 6.94 -7.61 2.77
CA THR A 179 7.09 -7.79 1.32
C THR A 179 7.23 -6.47 0.57
N LEU A 180 7.69 -6.57 -0.68
CA LEU A 180 7.53 -5.51 -1.67
C LEU A 180 6.06 -5.43 -2.08
N VAL A 181 5.55 -4.21 -2.23
CA VAL A 181 4.19 -3.96 -2.73
C VAL A 181 4.25 -3.03 -3.94
N ILE A 182 3.58 -3.45 -5.01
CA ILE A 182 3.33 -2.63 -6.21
C ILE A 182 1.83 -2.58 -6.40
N ALA A 183 1.30 -1.36 -6.54
CA ALA A 183 -0.12 -1.13 -6.75
C ALA A 183 -0.37 -0.18 -7.92
N ALA A 184 -1.51 -0.33 -8.58
CA ALA A 184 -1.93 0.54 -9.67
C ALA A 184 -3.45 0.57 -9.85
N ASN A 185 -3.90 1.63 -10.52
CA ASN A 185 -5.28 1.80 -10.96
C ASN A 185 -5.70 0.79 -12.04
N LYS A 186 -4.75 0.29 -12.86
CA LYS A 186 -5.00 -0.68 -13.94
C LYS A 186 -3.93 -1.76 -13.99
N LYS A 187 -4.31 -2.93 -14.48
CA LYS A 187 -3.40 -4.07 -14.64
C LYS A 187 -2.18 -3.73 -15.52
N GLU A 188 -2.39 -3.06 -16.65
CA GLU A 188 -1.33 -2.67 -17.59
C GLU A 188 -0.33 -1.71 -16.92
N ASN A 189 -0.82 -0.76 -16.15
CA ASN A 189 0.00 0.19 -15.39
C ASN A 189 0.82 -0.52 -14.31
N ARG A 190 0.21 -1.49 -13.60
CA ARG A 190 0.90 -2.32 -12.61
C ARG A 190 1.98 -3.17 -13.27
N GLU A 191 1.70 -3.82 -14.41
CA GLU A 191 2.66 -4.65 -15.13
C GLU A 191 3.86 -3.86 -15.60
N LYS A 192 3.64 -2.66 -16.15
CA LYS A 192 4.72 -1.77 -16.55
C LYS A 192 5.56 -1.31 -15.36
N LEU A 193 4.93 -0.90 -14.26
CA LEU A 193 5.62 -0.50 -13.04
C LEU A 193 6.43 -1.68 -12.46
N SER A 194 5.84 -2.88 -12.40
CA SER A 194 6.52 -4.09 -11.94
C SER A 194 7.75 -4.42 -12.77
N SER A 195 7.67 -4.27 -14.09
CA SER A 195 8.82 -4.52 -14.98
C SER A 195 9.97 -3.55 -14.71
N ILE A 196 9.69 -2.26 -14.49
CA ILE A 196 10.71 -1.27 -14.14
C ILE A 196 11.34 -1.59 -12.79
N VAL A 197 10.53 -1.86 -11.76
CA VAL A 197 11.02 -2.21 -10.42
C VAL A 197 11.87 -3.48 -10.48
N SER A 198 11.39 -4.54 -11.14
CA SER A 198 12.15 -5.80 -11.27
C SER A 198 13.48 -5.60 -11.96
N SER A 199 13.55 -4.82 -13.05
CA SER A 199 14.81 -4.56 -13.75
C SER A 199 15.85 -3.89 -12.84
N VAL A 200 15.43 -2.97 -11.97
CA VAL A 200 16.34 -2.33 -11.00
C VAL A 200 16.78 -3.30 -9.90
N LEU A 201 15.86 -4.13 -9.42
CA LEU A 201 16.17 -5.16 -8.41
C LEU A 201 17.22 -6.15 -8.95
N ASP A 202 17.09 -6.57 -10.20
CA ASP A 202 18.02 -7.49 -10.87
C ASP A 202 19.40 -6.84 -11.06
N GLU A 203 19.45 -5.57 -11.50
CA GLU A 203 20.71 -4.80 -11.65
C GLU A 203 21.47 -4.65 -10.34
N HIS A 204 20.75 -4.54 -9.22
CA HIS A 204 21.32 -4.45 -7.87
C HIS A 204 21.49 -5.82 -7.17
N GLN A 205 21.22 -6.94 -7.86
CA GLN A 205 21.26 -8.31 -7.33
C GLN A 205 20.48 -8.47 -6.01
N TYR A 206 19.37 -7.75 -5.88
CA TYR A 206 18.53 -7.76 -4.69
C TYR A 206 17.69 -9.04 -4.64
N GLN A 207 17.92 -9.88 -3.62
CA GLN A 207 17.30 -11.21 -3.47
C GLN A 207 16.32 -11.34 -2.30
N ARG A 208 16.06 -10.29 -1.53
CA ARG A 208 15.16 -10.34 -0.36
C ARG A 208 13.67 -10.32 -0.72
#